data_aaafdb1b3695a3393b1231a8b6ed0e9e
#
_entry.id   aaafdb1b3695a3393b1231a8b6ed0e9e
#
_cell.length_a   1.000
_cell.length_b   1.000
_cell.length_c   1.000
_cell.angle_alpha   90.00
_cell.angle_beta   90.00
_cell.angle_gamma   90.00
#
_symmetry.space_group_name_H-M   'P 1'
#
loop_
_entity.id
_entity.type
_entity.pdbx_description
1 polymer ?
#
loop_
_entity_poly.entity_id
_entity_poly.type
_entity_poly.pdbx_seq_one_letter_code
_entity_poly.pdbx_strand_id
1 'polypeptide(L)'
;MQEKIIILDFGSQTTQLIGRRLRELNVYCEIVPYNKFPYGDESVKGVILSGSPFSVYDKSAFKVDLSGIRGKYPILGICYGAQFISYSNGGRVEPAGTREYGRAHLGSFDSENVLFKGVRKLSLIHI
;
A
#
# COMPACT_ATOMS: atom_id res chain seq x y z
N MET A 1 25.59 -1.85 0.09
CA MET A 1 24.32 -1.89 -0.66
C MET A 1 23.27 -1.06 0.08
N GLN A 2 22.67 -0.09 -0.59
CA GLN A 2 21.64 0.76 0.00
C GLN A 2 20.33 -0.02 0.11
N GLU A 3 19.84 -0.24 1.32
CA GLU A 3 18.54 -0.86 1.52
C GLU A 3 17.43 0.08 1.07
N LYS A 4 16.38 -0.45 0.47
CA LYS A 4 15.32 0.37 -0.09
C LYS A 4 13.94 -0.26 0.01
N ILE A 5 12.93 0.59 -0.02
CA ILE A 5 11.53 0.23 -0.16
C ILE A 5 11.11 0.50 -1.61
N ILE A 6 10.43 -0.43 -2.22
CA ILE A 6 9.86 -0.24 -3.55
C ILE A 6 8.39 0.15 -3.40
N ILE A 7 7.99 1.21 -4.09
CA ILE A 7 6.59 1.64 -4.16
C ILE A 7 6.09 1.30 -5.56
N LEU A 8 5.12 0.40 -5.64
CA LEU A 8 4.49 0.07 -6.92
C LEU A 8 3.40 1.09 -7.22
N ASP A 9 3.52 1.73 -8.38
CA ASP A 9 2.62 2.78 -8.80
C ASP A 9 1.47 2.23 -9.61
N PHE A 10 0.25 2.36 -9.09
CA PHE A 10 -0.99 1.96 -9.76
C PHE A 10 -1.76 3.17 -10.28
N GLY A 11 -1.11 4.31 -10.45
CA GLY A 11 -1.71 5.50 -11.06
C GLY A 11 -2.29 6.51 -10.08
N SER A 12 -2.08 6.32 -8.78
CA SER A 12 -2.58 7.26 -7.78
C SER A 12 -1.74 8.52 -7.73
N GLN A 13 -2.40 9.65 -7.50
CA GLN A 13 -1.71 10.91 -7.24
C GLN A 13 -0.98 10.88 -5.88
N THR A 14 -1.37 9.97 -4.99
CA THR A 14 -0.75 9.87 -3.66
C THR A 14 0.56 9.11 -3.66
N THR A 15 0.94 8.46 -4.76
CA THR A 15 2.18 7.68 -4.84
C THR A 15 3.40 8.54 -4.50
N GLN A 16 3.47 9.75 -5.04
CA GLN A 16 4.56 10.67 -4.75
C GLN A 16 4.58 11.11 -3.28
N LEU A 17 3.41 11.27 -2.67
CA LEU A 17 3.31 11.61 -1.26
C LEU A 17 3.85 10.49 -0.38
N ILE A 18 3.59 9.23 -0.74
CA ILE A 18 4.14 8.07 -0.03
C ILE A 18 5.66 8.13 -0.08
N GLY A 19 6.22 8.35 -1.26
CA GLY A 19 7.67 8.47 -1.42
C GLY A 19 8.27 9.60 -0.60
N ARG A 20 7.59 10.75 -0.59
CA ARG A 20 8.03 11.90 0.21
C ARG A 20 8.05 11.57 1.69
N ARG A 21 7.02 10.91 2.20
CA ARG A 21 6.96 10.53 3.62
C ARG A 21 8.09 9.58 4.00
N LEU A 22 8.40 8.62 3.15
CA LEU A 22 9.51 7.72 3.41
C LEU A 22 10.83 8.47 3.46
N ARG A 23 11.05 9.43 2.56
CA ARG A 23 12.27 10.24 2.56
C ARG A 23 12.38 11.10 3.80
N GLU A 24 11.27 11.65 4.27
CA GLU A 24 11.23 12.42 5.52
C GLU A 24 11.64 11.57 6.73
N LEU A 25 11.41 10.25 6.65
CA LEU A 25 11.82 9.30 7.68
C LEU A 25 13.21 8.73 7.45
N ASN A 26 13.96 9.29 6.51
CA ASN A 26 15.30 8.84 6.13
C ASN A 26 15.30 7.40 5.58
N VAL A 27 14.23 7.01 4.91
CA VAL A 27 14.12 5.71 4.26
C VAL A 27 14.26 5.90 2.75
N TYR A 28 15.26 5.25 2.17
CA TYR A 28 15.44 5.29 0.72
C TYR A 28 14.33 4.48 0.04
N CYS A 29 13.72 5.05 -0.98
CA CYS A 29 12.66 4.39 -1.74
C CYS A 29 12.77 4.70 -3.21
N GLU A 30 12.23 3.81 -4.01
CA GLU A 30 12.09 4.00 -5.45
C GLU A 30 10.64 3.74 -5.85
N ILE A 31 10.09 4.62 -6.69
CA ILE A 31 8.77 4.45 -7.25
C ILE A 31 8.95 3.79 -8.62
N VAL A 32 8.32 2.64 -8.81
CA VAL A 32 8.39 1.92 -10.08
C VAL A 32 6.97 1.63 -10.58
N PRO A 33 6.76 1.53 -11.90
CA PRO A 33 5.47 1.11 -12.43
C PRO A 33 5.04 -0.24 -11.85
N TYR A 34 3.73 -0.46 -11.74
CA TYR A 34 3.18 -1.66 -11.11
C TYR A 34 3.72 -2.97 -11.72
N ASN A 35 4.12 -2.94 -12.98
CA ASN A 35 4.58 -4.12 -13.72
C ASN A 35 6.09 -4.18 -13.88
N LYS A 36 6.84 -3.36 -13.13
CA LYS A 36 8.31 -3.25 -13.25
C LYS A 36 9.04 -3.54 -11.94
N PHE A 37 8.49 -4.44 -11.12
CA PHE A 37 9.15 -4.79 -9.87
C PHE A 37 10.54 -5.40 -10.15
N PRO A 38 11.58 -4.95 -9.43
CA PRO A 38 12.94 -5.44 -9.66
C PRO A 38 13.17 -6.78 -8.95
N TYR A 39 12.71 -7.86 -9.55
CA TYR A 39 12.91 -9.20 -9.00
C TYR A 39 14.40 -9.52 -8.88
N GLY A 40 14.77 -10.15 -7.78
CA GLY A 40 16.17 -10.54 -7.55
C GLY A 40 17.06 -9.44 -6.98
N ASP A 41 16.54 -8.24 -6.76
CA ASP A 41 17.29 -7.17 -6.15
C ASP A 41 17.32 -7.35 -4.63
N GLU A 42 18.49 -7.72 -4.11
CA GLU A 42 18.66 -8.01 -2.68
C GLU A 42 18.59 -6.76 -1.80
N SER A 43 18.68 -5.56 -2.37
CA SER A 43 18.57 -4.32 -1.61
C SER A 43 17.15 -3.99 -1.21
N VAL A 44 16.14 -4.62 -1.84
CA VAL A 44 14.72 -4.38 -1.53
C VAL A 44 14.37 -5.04 -0.21
N LYS A 45 13.88 -4.24 0.76
CA LYS A 45 13.52 -4.71 2.10
C LYS A 45 12.02 -4.67 2.36
N GLY A 46 11.24 -4.09 1.47
CA GLY A 46 9.79 -4.05 1.60
C GLY A 46 9.15 -3.46 0.36
N VAL A 47 7.86 -3.66 0.23
CA VAL A 47 7.09 -3.22 -0.93
C VAL A 47 5.82 -2.53 -0.45
N ILE A 48 5.53 -1.37 -1.03
CA ILE A 48 4.29 -0.65 -0.79
C ILE A 48 3.48 -0.66 -2.09
N LEU A 49 2.23 -1.10 -2.00
CA LEU A 49 1.30 -1.03 -3.12
C LEU A 49 0.45 0.23 -2.93
N SER A 50 0.52 1.13 -3.90
CA SER A 50 -0.17 2.42 -3.82
C SER A 50 -1.65 2.31 -4.16
N GLY A 51 -2.36 3.43 -4.09
CA GLY A 51 -3.73 3.52 -4.53
C GLY A 51 -3.86 3.53 -6.05
N SER A 52 -5.10 3.55 -6.52
CA SER A 52 -5.42 3.64 -7.93
C SER A 52 -6.79 4.30 -8.08
N PRO A 53 -7.06 5.01 -9.19
CA PRO A 53 -8.41 5.48 -9.49
C PRO A 53 -9.36 4.35 -9.90
N PHE A 54 -8.84 3.14 -10.13
CA PHE A 54 -9.62 2.01 -10.59
C PHE A 54 -10.07 1.10 -9.44
N SER A 55 -11.10 0.27 -9.69
CA SER A 55 -11.51 -0.81 -8.81
C SER A 55 -10.80 -2.10 -9.22
N VAL A 56 -10.65 -3.05 -8.28
CA VAL A 56 -10.11 -4.38 -8.59
C VAL A 56 -11.00 -5.15 -9.56
N TYR A 57 -12.27 -4.75 -9.69
CA TYR A 57 -13.23 -5.38 -10.60
C TYR A 57 -13.33 -4.68 -11.96
N ASP A 58 -12.62 -3.58 -12.18
CA ASP A 58 -12.61 -2.91 -13.47
C ASP A 58 -11.95 -3.79 -14.53
N LYS A 59 -12.46 -3.73 -15.76
CA LYS A 59 -11.86 -4.45 -16.89
C LYS A 59 -10.44 -3.99 -17.17
N SER A 60 -10.16 -2.73 -16.85
CA SER A 60 -8.83 -2.14 -16.99
C SER A 60 -8.00 -2.29 -15.72
N ALA A 61 -8.45 -3.06 -14.74
CA ALA A 61 -7.71 -3.28 -13.50
C ALA A 61 -6.32 -3.86 -13.80
N PHE A 62 -5.36 -3.43 -13.01
CA PHE A 62 -3.98 -3.87 -13.18
C PHE A 62 -3.85 -5.35 -12.85
N LYS A 63 -3.09 -6.07 -13.67
CA LYS A 63 -2.82 -7.47 -13.45
C LYS A 63 -1.38 -7.63 -13.01
N VAL A 64 -1.20 -7.92 -11.74
CA VAL A 64 0.13 -8.12 -11.15
C VAL A 64 0.12 -9.46 -10.43
N ASP A 65 1.14 -10.25 -10.69
CA ASP A 65 1.33 -11.51 -9.99
C ASP A 65 2.12 -11.24 -8.71
N LEU A 66 1.42 -11.29 -7.58
CA LEU A 66 2.05 -11.09 -6.27
C LEU A 66 2.78 -12.33 -5.76
N SER A 67 2.69 -13.47 -6.44
CA SER A 67 3.32 -14.71 -5.97
C SER A 67 4.84 -14.59 -5.87
N GLY A 68 5.45 -13.77 -6.71
CA GLY A 68 6.89 -13.52 -6.67
C GLY A 68 7.32 -12.54 -5.60
N ILE A 69 6.37 -11.86 -4.96
CA ILE A 69 6.64 -10.84 -3.94
C ILE A 69 6.18 -11.34 -2.57
N ARG A 70 5.01 -11.93 -2.51
CA ARG A 70 4.39 -12.44 -1.29
C ARG A 70 5.24 -13.54 -0.67
N GLY A 71 5.44 -13.46 0.64
CA GLY A 71 6.27 -14.40 1.35
C GLY A 71 7.76 -14.15 1.26
N LYS A 72 8.21 -13.29 0.33
CA LYS A 72 9.61 -12.89 0.20
C LYS A 72 9.89 -11.52 0.79
N TYR A 73 8.91 -10.63 0.74
CA TYR A 73 9.04 -9.25 1.21
C TYR A 73 7.85 -8.87 2.09
N PRO A 74 8.05 -8.06 3.13
CA PRO A 74 6.92 -7.40 3.79
C PRO A 74 6.19 -6.52 2.78
N ILE A 75 4.86 -6.58 2.79
CA ILE A 75 4.02 -5.82 1.86
C ILE A 75 3.06 -4.96 2.66
N LEU A 76 2.96 -3.69 2.29
CA LEU A 76 1.96 -2.77 2.82
C LEU A 76 1.08 -2.30 1.68
N GLY A 77 -0.24 -2.53 1.78
CA GLY A 77 -1.19 -2.06 0.79
C GLY A 77 -1.92 -0.83 1.30
N ILE A 78 -2.07 0.18 0.44
CA ILE A 78 -2.76 1.43 0.74
C ILE A 78 -3.89 1.61 -0.27
N CYS A 79 -5.13 1.78 0.21
CA CYS A 79 -6.31 1.95 -0.63
C CYS A 79 -6.46 0.79 -1.64
N TYR A 80 -6.33 1.07 -2.93
CA TYR A 80 -6.40 0.04 -3.97
C TYR A 80 -5.41 -1.10 -3.70
N GLY A 81 -4.20 -0.79 -3.23
CA GLY A 81 -3.20 -1.81 -2.91
C GLY A 81 -3.69 -2.79 -1.85
N ALA A 82 -4.38 -2.30 -0.82
CA ALA A 82 -4.95 -3.16 0.21
C ALA A 82 -6.06 -4.03 -0.36
N GLN A 83 -6.93 -3.45 -1.19
CA GLN A 83 -8.00 -4.18 -1.87
C GLN A 83 -7.42 -5.25 -2.79
N PHE A 84 -6.37 -4.92 -3.52
CA PHE A 84 -5.70 -5.82 -4.44
C PHE A 84 -5.11 -7.02 -3.71
N ILE A 85 -4.46 -6.79 -2.57
CA ILE A 85 -3.92 -7.88 -1.74
C ILE A 85 -5.03 -8.80 -1.29
N SER A 86 -6.12 -8.23 -0.77
CA SER A 86 -7.27 -9.02 -0.30
C SER A 86 -7.87 -9.83 -1.44
N TYR A 87 -8.15 -9.19 -2.56
CA TYR A 87 -8.74 -9.85 -3.74
C TYR A 87 -7.84 -10.96 -4.27
N SER A 88 -6.54 -10.72 -4.34
CA SER A 88 -5.56 -11.70 -4.84
C SER A 88 -5.44 -12.92 -3.93
N ASN A 89 -5.82 -12.80 -2.66
CA ASN A 89 -5.81 -13.89 -1.69
C ASN A 89 -7.18 -14.56 -1.50
N GLY A 90 -8.11 -14.30 -2.42
CA GLY A 90 -9.45 -14.88 -2.34
C GLY A 90 -10.41 -14.11 -1.43
N GLY A 91 -10.00 -12.95 -0.94
CA GLY A 91 -10.86 -12.08 -0.17
C GLY A 91 -11.91 -11.40 -1.02
N ARG A 92 -12.89 -10.81 -0.38
CA ARG A 92 -14.00 -10.14 -1.04
C ARG A 92 -13.88 -8.63 -0.89
N VAL A 93 -14.03 -7.91 -1.99
CA VAL A 93 -14.04 -6.45 -2.02
C VAL A 93 -15.41 -6.02 -2.52
N GLU A 94 -16.10 -5.19 -1.74
CA GLU A 94 -17.45 -4.75 -2.07
C GLU A 94 -17.49 -3.23 -2.22
N PRO A 95 -18.35 -2.71 -3.12
CA PRO A 95 -18.58 -1.27 -3.18
C PRO A 95 -19.16 -0.77 -1.86
N ALA A 96 -18.64 0.36 -1.37
CA ALA A 96 -19.19 0.98 -0.17
C ALA A 96 -20.52 1.67 -0.49
N GLY A 97 -21.50 1.55 0.42
CA GLY A 97 -22.76 2.26 0.29
C GLY A 97 -22.61 3.76 0.50
N THR A 98 -21.61 4.17 1.26
CA THR A 98 -21.30 5.57 1.54
C THR A 98 -19.81 5.77 1.35
N ARG A 99 -19.44 6.81 0.60
CA ARG A 99 -18.05 7.20 0.45
C ARG A 99 -17.67 8.16 1.56
N GLU A 100 -16.52 7.93 2.16
CA GLU A 100 -16.00 8.78 3.22
C GLU A 100 -14.98 9.74 2.66
N TYR A 101 -15.30 11.03 2.73
CA TYR A 101 -14.38 12.11 2.38
C TYR A 101 -14.15 12.97 3.61
N GLY A 102 -12.92 13.40 3.79
CA GLY A 102 -12.57 14.29 4.88
C GLY A 102 -12.15 13.54 6.12
N ARG A 103 -12.62 14.02 7.27
CA ARG A 103 -12.12 13.58 8.57
C ARG A 103 -12.89 12.39 9.11
N ALA A 104 -12.17 11.37 9.57
CA ALA A 104 -12.76 10.22 10.25
C ALA A 104 -11.95 9.90 11.50
N HIS A 105 -12.58 9.27 12.47
CA HIS A 105 -11.93 8.85 13.70
C HIS A 105 -11.61 7.37 13.67
N LEU A 106 -10.41 7.02 14.13
CA LEU A 106 -10.01 5.63 14.31
C LEU A 106 -10.66 5.10 15.59
N GLY A 107 -11.69 4.23 15.43
CA GLY A 107 -12.49 3.74 16.55
C GLY A 107 -11.75 2.74 17.42
N SER A 108 -11.10 1.77 16.79
CA SER A 108 -10.34 0.76 17.53
C SER A 108 -9.25 0.19 16.63
N PHE A 109 -8.17 -0.26 17.24
CA PHE A 109 -7.08 -0.92 16.54
C PHE A 109 -6.28 -1.76 17.52
N ASP A 110 -5.52 -2.71 16.97
CA ASP A 110 -4.61 -3.54 17.76
C ASP A 110 -3.33 -2.76 18.03
N SER A 111 -3.22 -2.18 19.23
CA SER A 111 -2.06 -1.37 19.62
C SER A 111 -0.77 -2.19 19.77
N GLU A 112 -0.88 -3.51 19.85
CA GLU A 112 0.27 -4.41 19.91
C GLU A 112 0.86 -4.68 18.54
N ASN A 113 0.12 -4.38 17.48
CA ASN A 113 0.61 -4.56 16.11
C ASN A 113 1.73 -3.58 15.82
N VAL A 114 2.81 -4.07 15.21
CA VAL A 114 3.99 -3.25 14.89
C VAL A 114 3.62 -2.02 14.07
N LEU A 115 2.66 -2.15 13.16
CA LEU A 115 2.23 -1.05 12.31
C LEU A 115 1.60 0.11 13.10
N PHE A 116 0.92 -0.20 14.21
CA PHE A 116 0.21 0.79 15.00
C PHE A 116 0.96 1.24 16.25
N LYS A 117 2.20 0.80 16.42
CA LYS A 117 2.99 1.19 17.59
C LYS A 117 3.17 2.70 17.61
N GLY A 118 2.81 3.33 18.70
CA GLY A 118 2.89 4.78 18.85
C GLY A 118 1.70 5.56 18.31
N VAL A 119 0.72 4.89 17.71
CA VAL A 119 -0.50 5.54 17.21
C VAL A 119 -1.46 5.78 18.37
N ARG A 120 -1.99 7.01 18.44
CA ARG A 120 -2.96 7.37 19.47
C ARG A 120 -4.34 6.83 19.12
N LYS A 121 -5.08 6.35 20.12
CA LYS A 121 -6.42 5.81 19.95
C LYS A 121 -7.41 6.82 19.32
N LEU A 122 -7.19 8.10 19.56
CA LEU A 122 -8.04 9.17 19.03
C LEU A 122 -7.46 9.84 17.78
N SER A 123 -6.55 9.18 17.09
CA SER A 123 -5.99 9.71 15.84
C SER A 123 -7.09 9.93 14.81
N LEU A 124 -6.93 11.00 14.02
CA LEU A 124 -7.84 11.31 12.93
C LEU A 124 -7.29 10.73 11.64
N ILE A 125 -8.18 10.14 10.83
CA ILE A 125 -7.86 9.63 9.51
C ILE A 125 -8.44 10.59 8.49
N HIS A 126 -7.66 10.96 7.48
CA HIS A 126 -8.11 11.74 6.33
C HIS A 126 -8.21 10.82 5.13
N ILE A 127 -9.40 10.75 4.59
CA ILE A 127 -9.72 9.86 3.48
C ILE A 127 -10.07 10.68 2.24
#